data_5a26cac302c10f36fc156f5c91b2596c
#
_entry.id   5a26cac302c10f36fc156f5c91b2596c
#
_cell.length_a   1.000
_cell.length_b   1.000
_cell.length_c   1.000
_cell.angle_alpha   90.00
_cell.angle_beta   90.00
_cell.angle_gamma   90.00
#
_symmetry.space_group_name_H-M   'P 1'
#
loop_
_entity.id
_entity.type
_entity.pdbx_description
1 polymer ?
#
loop_
_entity_poly.entity_id
_entity_poly.type
_entity_poly.pdbx_seq_one_letter_code
_entity_poly.pdbx_strand_id
1 'polypeptide(L)'
;HAGSDHLSNFPTQSTSQQPTYTQAVPTPIVIRALIITSDASIIIGKQGRHINEIREMSSARLNISESIPTNPERILTVSGALDAVSKAFGLIVRRITDEPFDEPSLPGSRAVTIRLIIPNSRMGSVIGKQGTKIKEIQEASGARLNAGETMLPGSTERILSITGVADAVHIA
;
A
#
# COMPACT_ATOMS: atom_id res chain seq x y z
N HIS A 1 49.74 33.73 8.26
CA HIS A 1 49.44 33.34 8.15
C HIS A 1 48.74 32.76 8.14
N ALA A 2 48.64 32.72 8.23
CA ALA A 2 48.01 32.07 8.21
C ALA A 2 47.49 31.33 7.99
N GLY A 3 47.40 31.19 8.02
CA GLY A 3 46.86 30.33 7.71
C GLY A 3 46.23 29.66 8.06
N SER A 4 46.19 29.73 8.34
CA SER A 4 45.65 29.03 8.64
C SER A 4 44.59 28.80 8.66
N ASP A 5 44.42 28.97 8.57
CA ASP A 5 43.54 28.63 8.64
C ASP A 5 42.81 28.15 8.23
N HIS A 6 42.88 28.25 8.13
CA HIS A 6 42.18 27.64 7.77
C HIS A 6 41.70 26.78 7.88
N LEU A 7 41.91 26.69 8.10
CA LEU A 7 41.56 25.75 8.24
C LEU A 7 40.81 25.30 8.77
N SER A 8 40.82 25.45 9.07
CA SER A 8 40.17 24.91 9.72
C SER A 8 39.18 24.67 9.58
N ASN A 9 38.93 24.94 9.29
CA ASN A 9 37.93 24.54 9.23
C ASN A 9 37.42 23.81 8.74
N PHE A 10 37.44 23.54 8.68
CA PHE A 10 36.80 22.62 8.33
C PHE A 10 36.27 21.98 8.75
N PRO A 11 36.45 21.98 9.10
CA PRO A 11 35.86 21.19 9.53
C PRO A 11 35.05 20.91 9.81
N THR A 12 34.99 21.10 9.88
CA THR A 12 34.26 20.74 10.14
C THR A 12 33.45 20.23 9.89
N GLN A 13 33.40 20.21 9.78
CA GLN A 13 32.64 19.65 9.62
C GLN A 13 32.08 18.97 9.64
N SER A 14 32.04 18.77 9.59
CA SER A 14 31.56 17.99 9.70
C SER A 14 30.81 17.63 10.05
N THR A 15 30.64 17.51 10.29
CA THR A 15 29.99 17.04 10.82
C THR A 15 28.99 16.92 10.72
N SER A 16 28.56 17.07 10.53
CA SER A 16 27.59 16.87 10.50
C SER A 16 27.04 16.02 10.06
N GLN A 17 27.00 15.59 9.97
CA GLN A 17 26.58 14.82 9.70
C GLN A 17 25.92 14.10 10.19
N GLN A 18 25.77 13.92 10.63
CA GLN A 18 25.23 13.19 11.20
C GLN A 18 24.01 13.15 11.17
N PRO A 19 23.62 13.63 11.19
CA PRO A 19 22.28 13.48 11.30
C PRO A 19 21.68 12.71 10.31
N THR A 20 22.23 12.61 9.66
CA THR A 20 22.10 11.83 8.78
C THR A 20 21.21 10.74 9.02
N TYR A 21 21.49 9.97 9.83
CA TYR A 21 20.76 8.87 10.06
C TYR A 21 19.42 9.20 10.32
N THR A 22 19.26 10.23 10.79
CA THR A 22 17.96 10.52 11.15
C THR A 22 17.08 10.66 10.02
N GLN A 23 17.65 10.92 8.89
CA GLN A 23 16.86 11.07 7.89
C GLN A 23 16.68 10.01 7.13
N ALA A 24 16.77 8.96 7.57
CA ALA A 24 16.44 7.83 6.84
C ALA A 24 15.09 8.00 6.28
N VAL A 25 15.02 8.36 5.05
CA VAL A 25 13.79 8.37 4.32
C VAL A 25 13.37 6.92 4.17
N PRO A 26 12.19 6.53 4.63
CA PRO A 26 11.76 5.15 4.47
C PRO A 26 11.80 4.76 3.01
N THR A 27 12.29 3.56 2.74
CA THR A 27 12.30 3.04 1.39
C THR A 27 10.86 2.92 0.90
N PRO A 28 10.52 3.48 -0.25
CA PRO A 28 9.17 3.35 -0.78
C PRO A 28 8.86 1.89 -1.09
N ILE A 29 7.62 1.50 -0.85
CA ILE A 29 7.16 0.17 -1.23
C ILE A 29 6.18 0.30 -2.38
N VAL A 30 5.98 -0.79 -3.10
CA VAL A 30 5.06 -0.86 -4.22
C VAL A 30 4.18 -2.08 -4.01
N ILE A 31 2.87 -1.87 -3.98
CA ILE A 31 1.89 -2.94 -3.85
C ILE A 31 0.99 -2.89 -5.07
N ARG A 32 0.78 -4.05 -5.70
CA ARG A 32 -0.13 -4.17 -6.83
C ARG A 32 -1.34 -4.98 -6.41
N ALA A 33 -2.49 -4.64 -6.95
CA ALA A 33 -3.75 -5.33 -6.66
C ALA A 33 -4.52 -5.55 -7.97
N LEU A 34 -5.28 -6.64 -8.01
CA LEU A 34 -6.20 -6.88 -9.12
C LEU A 34 -7.55 -6.31 -8.72
N ILE A 35 -8.11 -5.46 -9.59
CA ILE A 35 -9.43 -4.89 -9.36
C ILE A 35 -10.27 -5.09 -10.60
N ILE A 36 -11.59 -5.23 -10.42
CA ILE A 36 -12.48 -5.33 -11.57
C ILE A 36 -12.76 -3.94 -12.11
N THR A 37 -13.12 -3.85 -13.38
CA THR A 37 -13.31 -2.57 -14.06
C THR A 37 -14.36 -1.70 -13.36
N SER A 38 -15.44 -2.28 -12.84
CA SER A 38 -16.46 -1.50 -12.14
C SER A 38 -15.90 -0.83 -10.89
N ASP A 39 -15.06 -1.55 -10.13
CA ASP A 39 -14.43 -0.97 -8.94
C ASP A 39 -13.41 0.09 -9.34
N ALA A 40 -12.68 -0.13 -10.44
CA ALA A 40 -11.74 0.85 -10.95
C ALA A 40 -12.45 2.17 -11.27
N SER A 41 -13.63 2.09 -11.88
CA SER A 41 -14.41 3.29 -12.18
C SER A 41 -14.82 4.04 -10.93
N ILE A 42 -15.20 3.34 -9.88
CA ILE A 42 -15.56 3.94 -8.60
C ILE A 42 -14.34 4.62 -7.96
N ILE A 43 -13.20 3.94 -7.98
CA ILE A 43 -11.96 4.45 -7.39
C ILE A 43 -11.51 5.71 -8.12
N ILE A 44 -11.56 5.71 -9.45
CA ILE A 44 -11.14 6.87 -10.26
C ILE A 44 -12.10 8.02 -10.06
N GLY A 45 -13.38 7.74 -10.15
CA GLY A 45 -14.42 8.74 -10.05
C GLY A 45 -14.49 9.61 -11.29
N LYS A 46 -15.46 10.52 -11.30
CA LYS A 46 -15.70 11.39 -12.44
C LYS A 46 -14.51 12.32 -12.63
N GLN A 47 -13.91 12.27 -13.82
CA GLN A 47 -12.74 13.09 -14.17
C GLN A 47 -11.56 12.90 -13.23
N GLY A 48 -11.46 11.71 -12.62
CA GLY A 48 -10.36 11.38 -11.72
C GLY A 48 -10.46 12.02 -10.35
N ARG A 49 -11.62 12.54 -9.98
CA ARG A 49 -11.78 13.26 -8.71
C ARG A 49 -11.48 12.39 -7.51
N HIS A 50 -12.00 11.16 -7.48
CA HIS A 50 -11.82 10.29 -6.32
C HIS A 50 -10.38 9.83 -6.17
N ILE A 51 -9.75 9.42 -7.27
CA ILE A 51 -8.37 8.93 -7.18
C ILE A 51 -7.42 10.07 -6.79
N ASN A 52 -7.68 11.29 -7.26
CA ASN A 52 -6.87 12.43 -6.86
C ASN A 52 -7.04 12.74 -5.38
N GLU A 53 -8.25 12.62 -4.86
CA GLU A 53 -8.52 12.82 -3.44
C GLU A 53 -7.78 11.79 -2.60
N ILE A 54 -7.80 10.53 -3.02
CA ILE A 54 -7.07 9.47 -2.31
C ILE A 54 -5.57 9.75 -2.32
N ARG A 55 -5.03 10.21 -3.45
CA ARG A 55 -3.63 10.57 -3.56
C ARG A 55 -3.26 11.67 -2.56
N GLU A 56 -4.09 12.70 -2.48
CA GLU A 56 -3.83 13.83 -1.60
C GLU A 56 -3.91 13.42 -0.12
N MET A 57 -4.92 12.67 0.24
CA MET A 57 -5.13 12.30 1.64
C MET A 57 -4.12 11.28 2.14
N SER A 58 -3.64 10.40 1.28
CA SER A 58 -2.72 9.33 1.67
C SER A 58 -1.26 9.70 1.43
N SER A 59 -0.99 10.59 0.51
CA SER A 59 0.35 10.91 0.00
C SER A 59 0.97 9.74 -0.76
N ALA A 60 0.18 8.77 -1.13
CA ALA A 60 0.65 7.64 -1.94
C ALA A 60 0.46 7.94 -3.42
N ARG A 61 1.19 7.23 -4.26
CA ARG A 61 1.00 7.26 -5.71
C ARG A 61 0.07 6.13 -6.07
N LEU A 62 -0.94 6.43 -6.86
CA LEU A 62 -1.88 5.42 -7.34
C LEU A 62 -1.91 5.47 -8.86
N ASN A 63 -1.93 4.30 -9.47
CA ASN A 63 -2.04 4.18 -10.91
C ASN A 63 -2.88 2.95 -11.23
N ILE A 64 -3.81 3.09 -12.16
CA ILE A 64 -4.66 1.97 -12.58
C ILE A 64 -4.39 1.74 -14.06
N SER A 65 -4.11 0.48 -14.42
CA SER A 65 -3.84 0.11 -15.80
C SER A 65 -5.07 0.37 -16.66
N GLU A 66 -4.83 0.53 -17.97
CA GLU A 66 -5.91 0.81 -18.89
C GLU A 66 -6.85 -0.38 -19.03
N SER A 67 -8.11 -0.07 -19.35
CA SER A 67 -9.11 -1.09 -19.57
C SER A 67 -8.83 -1.82 -20.88
N ILE A 68 -8.86 -3.14 -20.82
CA ILE A 68 -8.70 -3.99 -22.01
C ILE A 68 -10.06 -4.63 -22.28
N PRO A 69 -10.64 -4.46 -23.48
CA PRO A 69 -12.00 -4.93 -23.76
C PRO A 69 -12.26 -6.40 -23.44
N THR A 70 -11.24 -7.24 -23.57
CA THR A 70 -11.40 -8.67 -23.34
C THR A 70 -11.11 -9.11 -21.92
N ASN A 71 -10.70 -8.17 -21.04
CA ASN A 71 -10.31 -8.51 -19.67
C ASN A 71 -11.03 -7.59 -18.69
N PRO A 72 -11.88 -8.13 -17.82
CA PRO A 72 -12.61 -7.31 -16.85
C PRO A 72 -11.74 -6.85 -15.68
N GLU A 73 -10.50 -7.30 -15.60
CA GLU A 73 -9.62 -6.97 -14.49
C GLU A 73 -8.57 -5.95 -14.90
N ARG A 74 -8.20 -5.10 -13.95
CA ARG A 74 -7.17 -4.08 -14.14
C ARG A 74 -6.20 -4.15 -12.97
N ILE A 75 -5.01 -3.62 -13.16
CA ILE A 75 -4.00 -3.62 -12.11
C ILE A 75 -3.94 -2.24 -11.47
N LEU A 76 -4.14 -2.21 -10.16
CA LEU A 76 -3.96 -1.01 -9.36
C LEU A 76 -2.57 -1.08 -8.75
N THR A 77 -1.76 -0.06 -8.95
CA THR A 77 -0.42 0.03 -8.34
C THR A 77 -0.44 1.18 -7.34
N VAL A 78 -0.07 0.88 -6.11
CA VAL A 78 0.00 1.88 -5.03
C VAL A 78 1.43 1.87 -4.50
N SER A 79 2.06 3.04 -4.47
CA SER A 79 3.45 3.13 -4.02
C SER A 79 3.66 4.34 -3.13
N GLY A 80 4.68 4.26 -2.30
CA GLY A 80 5.05 5.31 -1.38
C GLY A 80 5.54 4.75 -0.07
N ALA A 81 5.57 5.56 0.97
CA ALA A 81 5.93 5.10 2.30
C ALA A 81 4.88 4.09 2.80
N LEU A 82 5.29 3.24 3.71
CA LEU A 82 4.42 2.17 4.22
C LEU A 82 3.09 2.70 4.73
N ASP A 83 3.12 3.73 5.55
CA ASP A 83 1.89 4.30 6.11
C ASP A 83 1.03 4.98 5.04
N ALA A 84 1.64 5.57 4.02
CA ALA A 84 0.91 6.16 2.92
C ALA A 84 0.17 5.08 2.11
N VAL A 85 0.85 3.98 1.81
CA VAL A 85 0.27 2.87 1.06
C VAL A 85 -0.87 2.24 1.85
N SER A 86 -0.67 2.00 3.15
CA SER A 86 -1.69 1.42 4.02
C SER A 86 -2.94 2.30 4.06
N LYS A 87 -2.73 3.60 4.23
CA LYS A 87 -3.84 4.55 4.28
C LYS A 87 -4.59 4.60 2.95
N ALA A 88 -3.86 4.55 1.84
CA ALA A 88 -4.47 4.56 0.52
C ALA A 88 -5.43 3.38 0.34
N PHE A 89 -5.04 2.18 0.77
CA PHE A 89 -5.92 1.03 0.64
C PHE A 89 -7.17 1.15 1.51
N GLY A 90 -7.05 1.73 2.70
CA GLY A 90 -8.22 2.01 3.53
C GLY A 90 -9.17 2.99 2.85
N LEU A 91 -8.65 4.04 2.24
CA LEU A 91 -9.45 5.01 1.52
C LEU A 91 -10.10 4.40 0.27
N ILE A 92 -9.38 3.49 -0.41
CA ILE A 92 -9.92 2.78 -1.57
C ILE A 92 -11.15 1.96 -1.15
N VAL A 93 -11.06 1.25 -0.03
CA VAL A 93 -12.17 0.48 0.47
C VAL A 93 -13.36 1.39 0.79
N ARG A 94 -13.11 2.53 1.41
CA ARG A 94 -14.17 3.48 1.72
C ARG A 94 -14.85 3.99 0.45
N ARG A 95 -14.09 4.21 -0.60
CA ARG A 95 -14.69 4.66 -1.85
C ARG A 95 -15.54 3.57 -2.50
N ILE A 96 -15.06 2.33 -2.48
CA ILE A 96 -15.81 1.20 -3.03
C ILE A 96 -17.11 0.99 -2.25
N THR A 97 -17.09 1.19 -0.94
CA THR A 97 -18.25 0.99 -0.09
C THR A 97 -19.10 2.24 0.08
N ASP A 98 -18.69 3.35 -0.54
CA ASP A 98 -19.37 4.65 -0.45
C ASP A 98 -19.46 5.14 0.98
N GLU A 99 -18.36 5.02 1.72
CA GLU A 99 -18.26 5.49 3.11
C GLU A 99 -17.44 6.77 3.18
N PRO A 100 -17.71 7.64 4.18
CA PRO A 100 -16.94 8.87 4.35
C PRO A 100 -15.47 8.57 4.69
N PHE A 101 -14.58 9.43 4.23
CA PHE A 101 -13.15 9.27 4.49
C PHE A 101 -12.75 9.60 5.94
N ASP A 102 -13.55 10.41 6.61
CA ASP A 102 -13.20 10.94 7.93
C ASP A 102 -13.92 10.25 9.09
N GLU A 103 -14.64 9.18 8.83
CA GLU A 103 -15.34 8.44 9.87
C GLU A 103 -14.78 7.04 10.02
N PRO A 104 -14.67 6.53 11.24
CA PRO A 104 -14.16 5.19 11.44
C PRO A 104 -15.17 4.14 10.96
N SER A 105 -14.68 2.94 10.70
CA SER A 105 -15.54 1.83 10.34
C SER A 105 -16.41 1.43 11.53
N LEU A 106 -17.66 1.11 11.24
CA LEU A 106 -18.64 0.72 12.25
C LEU A 106 -18.98 -0.76 12.09
N PRO A 107 -19.62 -1.37 13.09
CA PRO A 107 -20.01 -2.78 12.98
C PRO A 107 -20.86 -3.08 11.74
N GLY A 108 -21.61 -2.09 11.25
CA GLY A 108 -22.42 -2.27 10.04
C GLY A 108 -21.69 -1.91 8.75
N SER A 109 -20.43 -1.54 8.81
CA SER A 109 -19.67 -1.18 7.61
C SER A 109 -19.52 -2.39 6.71
N ARG A 110 -19.55 -2.14 5.39
CA ARG A 110 -19.43 -3.20 4.41
C ARG A 110 -18.00 -3.66 4.26
N ALA A 111 -17.80 -4.97 4.27
CA ALA A 111 -16.48 -5.54 4.04
C ALA A 111 -16.27 -5.76 2.55
N VAL A 112 -15.04 -5.59 2.09
CA VAL A 112 -14.67 -5.90 0.70
C VAL A 112 -13.42 -6.75 0.71
N THR A 113 -13.16 -7.41 -0.42
CA THR A 113 -11.96 -8.22 -0.60
C THR A 113 -11.03 -7.48 -1.55
N ILE A 114 -9.81 -7.22 -1.08
CA ILE A 114 -8.74 -6.66 -1.90
C ILE A 114 -7.80 -7.81 -2.25
N ARG A 115 -7.49 -7.97 -3.53
CA ARG A 115 -6.61 -9.04 -4.00
C ARG A 115 -5.26 -8.45 -4.36
N LEU A 116 -4.27 -8.68 -3.51
CA LEU A 116 -2.91 -8.19 -3.76
C LEU A 116 -2.13 -9.19 -4.59
N ILE A 117 -1.28 -8.68 -5.47
CA ILE A 117 -0.41 -9.51 -6.31
C ILE A 117 0.95 -9.59 -5.62
N ILE A 118 1.31 -10.78 -5.15
CA ILE A 118 2.54 -10.99 -4.38
C ILE A 118 3.44 -11.95 -5.15
N PRO A 119 4.72 -11.60 -5.38
CA PRO A 119 5.66 -12.54 -5.99
C PRO A 119 5.73 -13.82 -5.16
N ASN A 120 5.75 -14.96 -5.85
CA ASN A 120 5.81 -16.24 -5.16
C ASN A 120 7.00 -16.32 -4.20
N SER A 121 8.12 -15.72 -4.56
CA SER A 121 9.32 -15.69 -3.72
C SER A 121 9.11 -14.93 -2.41
N ARG A 122 8.12 -14.06 -2.34
CA ARG A 122 7.83 -13.26 -1.15
C ARG A 122 6.66 -13.78 -0.33
N MET A 123 5.85 -14.67 -0.89
CA MET A 123 4.64 -15.14 -0.21
C MET A 123 4.98 -15.89 1.08
N GLY A 124 6.08 -16.64 1.09
CA GLY A 124 6.51 -17.33 2.29
C GLY A 124 6.77 -16.39 3.47
N SER A 125 7.34 -15.21 3.19
CA SER A 125 7.59 -14.20 4.21
C SER A 125 6.30 -13.60 4.76
N VAL A 126 5.29 -13.48 3.91
CA VAL A 126 3.98 -12.96 4.31
C VAL A 126 3.26 -13.96 5.20
N ILE A 127 3.27 -15.24 4.82
CA ILE A 127 2.59 -16.29 5.56
C ILE A 127 3.31 -16.55 6.88
N GLY A 128 4.63 -16.57 6.86
CA GLY A 128 5.43 -16.88 8.01
C GLY A 128 5.50 -18.39 8.25
N LYS A 129 6.32 -18.80 9.20
CA LYS A 129 6.51 -20.21 9.51
C LYS A 129 5.20 -20.78 10.06
N GLN A 130 4.67 -21.79 9.38
CA GLN A 130 3.42 -22.45 9.75
C GLN A 130 2.25 -21.49 9.85
N GLY A 131 2.28 -20.41 9.07
CA GLY A 131 1.20 -19.46 9.03
C GLY A 131 1.15 -18.48 10.21
N THR A 132 2.21 -18.41 11.01
CA THR A 132 2.19 -17.54 12.20
C THR A 132 2.04 -16.07 11.87
N LYS A 133 2.74 -15.61 10.84
CA LYS A 133 2.71 -14.20 10.51
C LYS A 133 1.35 -13.76 9.98
N ILE A 134 0.76 -14.55 9.10
CA ILE A 134 -0.54 -14.21 8.54
C ILE A 134 -1.62 -14.23 9.63
N LYS A 135 -1.50 -15.13 10.62
CA LYS A 135 -2.42 -15.15 11.74
C LYS A 135 -2.27 -13.92 12.62
N GLU A 136 -1.04 -13.48 12.85
CA GLU A 136 -0.80 -12.26 13.62
C GLU A 136 -1.45 -11.05 12.94
N ILE A 137 -1.33 -10.97 11.63
CA ILE A 137 -1.93 -9.85 10.88
C ILE A 137 -3.45 -9.90 11.02
N GLN A 138 -4.05 -11.09 10.91
CA GLN A 138 -5.49 -11.24 11.06
C GLN A 138 -5.96 -10.80 12.43
N GLU A 139 -5.26 -11.20 13.48
CA GLU A 139 -5.63 -10.85 14.84
C GLU A 139 -5.46 -9.36 15.12
N ALA A 140 -4.39 -8.77 14.63
CA ALA A 140 -4.12 -7.35 14.87
C ALA A 140 -5.06 -6.44 14.08
N SER A 141 -5.47 -6.85 12.88
CA SER A 141 -6.23 -6.00 11.98
C SER A 141 -7.74 -6.24 12.04
N GLY A 142 -8.15 -7.44 12.37
CA GLY A 142 -9.54 -7.85 12.25
C GLY A 142 -9.93 -8.22 10.83
N ALA A 143 -8.99 -8.16 9.88
CA ALA A 143 -9.24 -8.58 8.50
C ALA A 143 -8.98 -10.07 8.35
N ARG A 144 -9.58 -10.67 7.32
CA ARG A 144 -9.33 -12.07 6.99
C ARG A 144 -8.35 -12.10 5.83
N LEU A 145 -7.25 -12.83 5.98
CA LEU A 145 -6.24 -12.96 4.94
C LEU A 145 -6.20 -14.38 4.41
N ASN A 146 -6.06 -14.52 3.11
CA ASN A 146 -5.96 -15.82 2.47
C ASN A 146 -4.91 -15.75 1.36
N ALA A 147 -3.86 -16.58 1.48
CA ALA A 147 -2.82 -16.64 0.47
C ALA A 147 -3.19 -17.73 -0.53
N GLY A 148 -3.35 -17.34 -1.79
CA GLY A 148 -3.64 -18.28 -2.86
C GLY A 148 -2.49 -19.24 -3.07
N GLU A 149 -2.80 -20.52 -3.28
CA GLU A 149 -1.77 -21.54 -3.40
C GLU A 149 -1.18 -21.63 -4.80
N THR A 150 -1.93 -21.22 -5.80
CA THR A 150 -1.49 -21.32 -7.18
C THR A 150 -1.03 -19.97 -7.72
N MET A 151 -0.07 -20.02 -8.64
CA MET A 151 0.37 -18.79 -9.30
C MET A 151 -0.65 -18.39 -10.36
N LEU A 152 -0.68 -17.10 -10.67
CA LEU A 152 -1.51 -16.59 -11.76
C LEU A 152 -1.03 -17.17 -13.09
N PRO A 153 -1.92 -17.36 -14.06
CA PRO A 153 -1.54 -17.94 -15.36
C PRO A 153 -0.39 -17.19 -16.01
N GLY A 154 0.63 -17.92 -16.41
CA GLY A 154 1.79 -17.35 -17.08
C GLY A 154 2.65 -16.44 -16.19
N SER A 155 2.56 -16.58 -14.88
CA SER A 155 3.20 -15.68 -13.95
C SER A 155 3.85 -16.44 -12.80
N THR A 156 4.76 -15.78 -12.09
CA THR A 156 5.35 -16.29 -10.85
C THR A 156 4.76 -15.58 -9.65
N GLU A 157 3.57 -15.00 -9.81
CA GLU A 157 2.91 -14.23 -8.75
C GLU A 157 1.66 -14.93 -8.25
N ARG A 158 1.34 -14.69 -7.00
CA ARG A 158 0.20 -15.30 -6.33
C ARG A 158 -0.70 -14.20 -5.76
N ILE A 159 -1.92 -14.56 -5.42
CA ILE A 159 -2.87 -13.61 -4.86
C ILE A 159 -2.92 -13.75 -3.34
N LEU A 160 -2.80 -12.63 -2.65
CA LEU A 160 -3.10 -12.53 -1.23
C LEU A 160 -4.39 -11.74 -1.11
N SER A 161 -5.45 -12.40 -0.65
CA SER A 161 -6.75 -11.76 -0.48
C SER A 161 -6.89 -11.22 0.94
N ILE A 162 -7.28 -9.97 1.06
CA ILE A 162 -7.53 -9.32 2.35
C ILE A 162 -9.00 -8.90 2.35
N THR A 163 -9.80 -9.48 3.26
CA THR A 163 -11.22 -9.18 3.35
C THR A 163 -11.50 -8.48 4.67
N GLY A 164 -12.14 -7.32 4.61
CA GLY A 164 -12.49 -6.60 5.82
C GLY A 164 -13.12 -5.25 5.51
N VAL A 165 -13.49 -4.55 6.58
CA VAL A 165 -13.96 -3.17 6.48
C VAL A 165 -12.73 -2.27 6.27
N ALA A 166 -12.98 -1.00 5.93
CA ALA A 166 -11.91 -0.08 5.58
C ALA A 166 -10.79 -0.01 6.62
N ASP A 167 -11.13 0.15 7.88
CA ASP A 167 -10.11 0.26 8.93
C ASP A 167 -9.32 -1.05 9.09
N ALA A 168 -9.97 -2.19 8.94
CA ALA A 168 -9.29 -3.48 9.03
C ALA A 168 -8.30 -3.67 7.87
N VAL A 169 -8.70 -3.30 6.65
CA VAL A 169 -7.80 -3.38 5.49
C VAL A 169 -6.62 -2.43 5.66
N HIS A 170 -6.86 -1.24 6.19
CA HIS A 170 -5.80 -0.27 6.43
C HIS A 170 -4.74 -0.84 7.40
N ILE A 171 -5.19 -1.48 8.48
CA ILE A 171 -4.26 -2.04 9.47
C ILE A 171 -3.53 -3.27 8.92
N ALA A 172 -4.24 -4.08 8.15
CA ALA A 172 -3.66 -5.29 7.60
C ALA A 172 -2.56 -4.98 6.58
#